data_2dfb7763ba01d06bcc9c1bb67915e2e1
#
_entry.id   2dfb7763ba01d06bcc9c1bb67915e2e1
#
_cell.length_a   1.000
_cell.length_b   1.000
_cell.length_c   1.000
_cell.angle_alpha   90.00
_cell.angle_beta   90.00
_cell.angle_gamma   90.00
#
_symmetry.space_group_name_H-M   'P 1'
#
loop_
_entity.id
_entity.type
_entity.pdbx_description
1 polymer ?
#
loop_
_entity_poly.entity_id
_entity_poly.type
_entity_poly.pdbx_seq_one_letter_code
_entity_poly.pdbx_strand_id
1 'polypeptide(L)'
;MNKRSILYGYQIQNGVLEIVAEEQAVVQQVFERYHAGGSYQSISEELNQEGIPFSLEAPRWNKHKVKRVLEEVRYTGEKDYPPLIDQRTFQAIQEQIKNKTARSHRGSQSRSRQRLRATACRQNLQEYQTDKPFERVPYLQNAIDRAMEAPEDPEEILDLILQAISARYACCPTLE
;
A
#
# COMPACT_ATOMS: atom_id res chain seq x y z
N MET A 1 16.72 14.84 17.77
CA MET A 1 16.10 14.96 16.42
C MET A 1 15.55 16.37 16.29
N ASN A 2 16.30 17.28 15.68
CA ASN A 2 15.82 18.65 15.45
C ASN A 2 14.77 18.63 14.34
N LYS A 3 13.53 18.83 14.72
CA LYS A 3 12.44 19.05 13.78
C LYS A 3 12.59 20.48 13.25
N ARG A 4 12.74 20.66 11.93
CA ARG A 4 12.55 21.96 11.29
C ARG A 4 11.19 22.51 11.76
N SER A 5 11.19 23.62 12.49
CA SER A 5 9.97 24.20 13.06
C SER A 5 9.15 24.95 12.00
N ILE A 6 9.78 25.37 10.90
CA ILE A 6 9.17 26.07 9.76
C ILE A 6 9.01 25.10 8.60
N LEU A 7 7.94 25.27 7.82
CA LEU A 7 7.70 24.50 6.62
C LEU A 7 8.79 24.72 5.57
N TYR A 8 9.04 23.68 4.77
CA TYR A 8 9.88 23.78 3.59
C TYR A 8 9.27 24.79 2.61
N GLY A 9 10.07 25.67 2.03
CA GLY A 9 9.60 26.78 1.21
C GLY A 9 9.50 28.11 1.93
N TYR A 10 9.69 28.13 3.25
CA TYR A 10 9.57 29.37 4.04
C TYR A 10 10.73 29.55 5.01
N GLN A 11 11.04 30.83 5.29
CA GLN A 11 11.97 31.27 6.32
C GLN A 11 11.37 32.42 7.13
N ILE A 12 11.86 32.64 8.34
CA ILE A 12 11.51 33.82 9.12
C ILE A 12 12.65 34.81 8.97
N GLN A 13 12.36 36.01 8.43
CA GLN A 13 13.25 37.16 8.44
C GLN A 13 12.58 38.31 9.20
N ASN A 14 13.27 38.88 10.16
CA ASN A 14 12.76 39.98 10.98
C ASN A 14 11.39 39.72 11.64
N GLY A 15 11.08 38.48 11.98
CA GLY A 15 9.79 38.09 12.55
C GLY A 15 8.65 37.90 11.54
N VAL A 16 8.92 38.12 10.25
CA VAL A 16 7.96 37.94 9.16
C VAL A 16 8.28 36.64 8.41
N LEU A 17 7.25 35.95 7.99
CA LEU A 17 7.37 34.73 7.22
C LEU A 17 7.54 35.06 5.75
N GLU A 18 8.69 34.72 5.17
CA GLU A 18 9.02 34.96 3.78
C GLU A 18 9.18 33.68 3.00
N ILE A 19 8.90 33.75 1.69
CA ILE A 19 9.07 32.65 0.75
C ILE A 19 10.54 32.55 0.32
N VAL A 20 11.09 31.34 0.35
CA VAL A 20 12.40 31.02 -0.24
C VAL A 20 12.18 30.55 -1.67
N ALA A 21 12.57 31.36 -2.66
CA ALA A 21 12.28 31.10 -4.08
C ALA A 21 12.79 29.73 -4.56
N GLU A 22 13.98 29.31 -4.11
CA GLU A 22 14.56 27.99 -4.46
C GLU A 22 13.71 26.86 -3.91
N GLU A 23 13.31 26.94 -2.65
CA GLU A 23 12.47 25.92 -1.99
C GLU A 23 11.04 25.94 -2.54
N GLN A 24 10.51 27.10 -2.91
CA GLN A 24 9.21 27.22 -3.58
C GLN A 24 9.17 26.45 -4.88
N ALA A 25 10.19 26.59 -5.74
CA ALA A 25 10.29 25.86 -7.00
C ALA A 25 10.26 24.34 -6.76
N VAL A 26 10.95 23.87 -5.71
CA VAL A 26 10.94 22.44 -5.34
C VAL A 26 9.56 21.98 -4.87
N VAL A 27 8.86 22.78 -4.07
CA VAL A 27 7.48 22.45 -3.66
C VAL A 27 6.59 22.32 -4.89
N GLN A 28 6.64 23.26 -5.83
CA GLN A 28 5.86 23.21 -7.07
C GLN A 28 6.20 21.97 -7.89
N GLN A 29 7.48 21.61 -8.06
CA GLN A 29 7.90 20.39 -8.73
C GLN A 29 7.35 19.12 -8.05
N VAL A 30 7.34 19.06 -6.73
CA VAL A 30 6.76 17.92 -5.99
C VAL A 30 5.28 17.75 -6.33
N PHE A 31 4.52 18.84 -6.35
CA PHE A 31 3.10 18.84 -6.70
C PHE A 31 2.87 18.44 -8.16
N GLU A 32 3.64 18.97 -9.10
CA GLU A 32 3.56 18.64 -10.54
C GLU A 32 3.89 17.16 -10.80
N ARG A 33 4.99 16.65 -10.26
CA ARG A 33 5.40 15.24 -10.43
C ARG A 33 4.36 14.28 -9.84
N TYR A 34 3.76 14.64 -8.70
CA TYR A 34 2.70 13.81 -8.12
C TYR A 34 1.43 13.86 -8.97
N HIS A 35 1.06 15.03 -9.51
CA HIS A 35 -0.06 15.19 -10.44
C HIS A 35 0.14 14.38 -11.72
N ALA A 36 1.37 14.31 -12.24
CA ALA A 36 1.75 13.49 -13.39
C ALA A 36 1.69 11.97 -13.11
N GLY A 37 1.39 11.56 -11.87
CA GLY A 37 1.22 10.16 -11.49
C GLY A 37 2.37 9.55 -10.69
N GLY A 38 3.42 10.31 -10.40
CA GLY A 38 4.56 9.89 -9.60
C GLY A 38 4.16 9.32 -8.23
N SER A 39 4.99 8.45 -7.70
CA SER A 39 4.86 7.93 -6.34
C SER A 39 5.67 8.77 -5.35
N TYR A 40 5.32 8.73 -4.06
CA TYR A 40 6.13 9.41 -3.03
C TYR A 40 7.59 8.94 -3.02
N GLN A 41 7.83 7.67 -3.34
CA GLN A 41 9.16 7.09 -3.39
C GLN A 41 9.94 7.59 -4.60
N SER A 42 9.37 7.50 -5.80
CA SER A 42 9.98 7.96 -7.05
C SER A 42 10.36 9.45 -6.97
N ILE A 43 9.42 10.30 -6.51
CA ILE A 43 9.69 11.75 -6.34
C ILE A 43 10.85 11.99 -5.36
N SER A 44 10.90 11.25 -4.24
CA SER A 44 12.00 11.41 -3.28
C SER A 44 13.36 10.98 -3.85
N GLU A 45 13.38 9.97 -4.71
CA GLU A 45 14.60 9.51 -5.38
C GLU A 45 15.08 10.50 -6.43
N GLU A 46 14.16 11.05 -7.24
CA GLU A 46 14.45 12.08 -8.23
C GLU A 46 15.05 13.33 -7.59
N LEU A 47 14.44 13.86 -6.52
CA LEU A 47 14.96 15.02 -5.78
C LEU A 47 16.36 14.76 -5.19
N ASN A 48 16.61 13.53 -4.71
CA ASN A 48 17.94 13.15 -4.22
C ASN A 48 18.97 13.02 -5.35
N GLN A 49 18.58 12.55 -6.55
CA GLN A 49 19.44 12.47 -7.73
C GLN A 49 19.81 13.86 -8.26
N GLU A 50 18.85 14.80 -8.19
CA GLU A 50 19.07 16.20 -8.54
C GLU A 50 19.93 16.94 -7.49
N GLY A 51 20.24 16.30 -6.38
CA GLY A 51 21.07 16.87 -5.32
C GLY A 51 20.39 17.98 -4.50
N ILE A 52 19.07 18.07 -4.56
CA ILE A 52 18.29 19.11 -3.86
C ILE A 52 18.19 18.72 -2.37
N PRO A 53 18.76 19.52 -1.45
CA PRO A 53 18.69 19.20 -0.03
C PRO A 53 17.32 19.57 0.57
N PHE A 54 16.82 18.73 1.48
CA PHE A 54 15.62 19.08 2.26
C PHE A 54 15.94 20.07 3.40
N SER A 55 17.06 19.90 4.07
CA SER A 55 17.58 20.79 5.10
C SER A 55 19.07 20.55 5.29
N LEU A 56 19.78 21.50 5.90
CA LEU A 56 21.22 21.36 6.19
C LEU A 56 21.54 20.15 7.08
N GLU A 57 20.69 19.85 8.08
CA GLU A 57 20.89 18.73 9.00
C GLU A 57 20.46 17.38 8.43
N ALA A 58 19.44 17.37 7.59
CA ALA A 58 18.87 16.14 7.00
C ALA A 58 18.62 16.34 5.51
N PRO A 59 19.69 16.36 4.69
CA PRO A 59 19.59 16.75 3.27
C PRO A 59 18.77 15.81 2.42
N ARG A 60 18.70 14.51 2.79
CA ARG A 60 17.98 13.52 1.98
C ARG A 60 16.47 13.63 2.08
N TRP A 61 15.83 13.59 0.92
CA TRP A 61 14.40 13.37 0.79
C TRP A 61 14.04 11.91 1.05
N ASN A 62 12.83 11.68 1.55
CA ASN A 62 12.23 10.37 1.69
C ASN A 62 10.72 10.46 1.45
N LYS A 63 10.08 9.32 1.23
CA LYS A 63 8.64 9.23 0.98
C LYS A 63 7.76 9.95 2.00
N HIS A 64 8.19 10.01 3.27
CA HIS A 64 7.43 10.67 4.35
C HIS A 64 7.52 12.18 4.27
N LYS A 65 8.68 12.73 3.87
CA LYS A 65 8.87 14.17 3.65
C LYS A 65 8.04 14.63 2.45
N VAL A 66 8.07 13.88 1.33
CA VAL A 66 7.24 14.16 0.15
C VAL A 66 5.76 14.10 0.49
N LYS A 67 5.31 13.05 1.18
CA LYS A 67 3.93 12.93 1.65
C LYS A 67 3.52 14.13 2.50
N ARG A 68 4.36 14.55 3.45
CA ARG A 68 4.10 15.68 4.33
C ARG A 68 3.97 17.00 3.57
N VAL A 69 4.79 17.22 2.54
CA VAL A 69 4.69 18.41 1.66
C VAL A 69 3.36 18.40 0.92
N LEU A 70 2.93 17.27 0.36
CA LEU A 70 1.69 17.16 -0.41
C LEU A 70 0.41 17.26 0.45
N GLU A 71 0.47 16.92 1.74
CA GLU A 71 -0.67 16.96 2.67
C GLU A 71 -0.77 18.28 3.45
N GLU A 72 0.20 19.19 3.33
CA GLU A 72 0.26 20.41 4.12
C GLU A 72 -0.61 21.53 3.52
N VAL A 73 -1.73 21.82 4.18
CA VAL A 73 -2.72 22.84 3.75
C VAL A 73 -2.15 24.26 3.74
N ARG A 74 -1.19 24.56 4.61
CA ARG A 74 -0.62 25.92 4.71
C ARG A 74 0.03 26.44 3.43
N TYR A 75 0.38 25.55 2.49
CA TYR A 75 0.84 25.94 1.16
C TYR A 75 -0.22 26.64 0.30
N THR A 76 -1.50 26.57 0.66
CA THR A 76 -2.59 27.30 -0.02
C THR A 76 -2.85 28.69 0.53
N GLY A 77 -2.09 29.13 1.51
CA GLY A 77 -2.26 30.47 2.12
C GLY A 77 -3.02 30.44 3.44
N GLU A 78 -3.16 29.28 4.10
CA GLU A 78 -3.77 29.23 5.42
C GLU A 78 -2.78 29.59 6.55
N LYS A 79 -3.32 30.14 7.66
CA LYS A 79 -2.57 30.46 8.89
C LYS A 79 -1.40 31.43 8.67
N ASP A 80 -1.66 32.52 7.97
CA ASP A 80 -0.70 33.59 7.69
C ASP A 80 0.52 33.17 6.84
N TYR A 81 0.45 32.01 6.18
CA TYR A 81 1.46 31.58 5.23
C TYR A 81 1.16 32.15 3.85
N PRO A 82 2.15 32.78 3.14
CA PRO A 82 1.96 33.19 1.76
C PRO A 82 1.68 31.95 0.88
N PRO A 83 0.73 31.99 -0.06
CA PRO A 83 0.38 30.83 -0.88
C PRO A 83 1.53 30.47 -1.84
N LEU A 84 1.92 29.19 -1.89
CA LEU A 84 2.86 28.62 -2.85
C LEU A 84 2.16 27.83 -3.95
N ILE A 85 0.99 27.28 -3.65
CA ILE A 85 0.23 26.39 -4.52
C ILE A 85 -1.22 26.86 -4.57
N ASP A 86 -1.82 26.79 -5.76
CA ASP A 86 -3.24 27.08 -5.95
C ASP A 86 -4.11 26.08 -5.22
N GLN A 87 -5.20 26.57 -4.62
CA GLN A 87 -6.15 25.74 -3.90
C GLN A 87 -6.78 24.65 -4.79
N ARG A 88 -6.99 24.93 -6.09
CA ARG A 88 -7.52 23.93 -7.05
C ARG A 88 -6.54 22.78 -7.26
N THR A 89 -5.26 23.08 -7.46
CA THR A 89 -4.19 22.09 -7.62
C THR A 89 -4.05 21.25 -6.36
N PHE A 90 -4.10 21.88 -5.19
CA PHE A 90 -4.05 21.17 -3.91
C PHE A 90 -5.22 20.19 -3.76
N GLN A 91 -6.46 20.65 -4.03
CA GLN A 91 -7.67 19.79 -3.94
C GLN A 91 -7.59 18.61 -4.89
N ALA A 92 -7.18 18.80 -6.14
CA ALA A 92 -7.02 17.73 -7.12
C ALA A 92 -6.04 16.65 -6.64
N ILE A 93 -4.95 17.07 -6.00
CA ILE A 93 -3.96 16.15 -5.44
C ILE A 93 -4.50 15.41 -4.21
N GLN A 94 -5.26 16.09 -3.33
CA GLN A 94 -5.90 15.43 -2.20
C GLN A 94 -6.90 14.35 -2.65
N GLU A 95 -7.64 14.58 -3.72
CA GLU A 95 -8.53 13.57 -4.31
C GLU A 95 -7.73 12.39 -4.90
N GLN A 96 -6.61 12.64 -5.58
CA GLN A 96 -5.75 11.57 -6.06
C GLN A 96 -5.18 10.73 -4.92
N ILE A 97 -4.76 11.35 -3.81
CA ILE A 97 -4.26 10.66 -2.62
C ILE A 97 -5.36 9.76 -2.03
N LYS A 98 -6.58 10.29 -1.86
CA LYS A 98 -7.73 9.53 -1.36
C LYS A 98 -8.05 8.33 -2.25
N ASN A 99 -8.06 8.52 -3.57
CA ASN A 99 -8.35 7.47 -4.53
C ASN A 99 -7.26 6.37 -4.54
N LYS A 100 -5.98 6.74 -4.49
CA LYS A 100 -4.86 5.78 -4.39
C LYS A 100 -4.94 4.99 -3.08
N THR A 101 -5.24 5.65 -1.96
CA THR A 101 -5.38 5.01 -0.65
C THR A 101 -6.56 4.03 -0.62
N ALA A 102 -7.72 4.42 -1.17
CA ALA A 102 -8.90 3.56 -1.25
C ALA A 102 -8.64 2.29 -2.08
N ARG A 103 -7.91 2.41 -3.22
CA ARG A 103 -7.52 1.26 -4.05
C ARG A 103 -6.54 0.34 -3.31
N SER A 104 -5.57 0.91 -2.60
CA SER A 104 -4.59 0.14 -1.81
C SER A 104 -5.27 -0.64 -0.67
N HIS A 105 -6.24 -0.04 0.03
CA HIS A 105 -6.98 -0.72 1.09
C HIS A 105 -7.83 -1.88 0.57
N ARG A 106 -8.49 -1.73 -0.59
CA ARG A 106 -9.25 -2.83 -1.21
C ARG A 106 -8.33 -4.00 -1.58
N GLY A 107 -7.20 -3.73 -2.21
CA GLY A 107 -6.22 -4.76 -2.59
C GLY A 107 -5.55 -5.44 -1.38
N SER A 108 -5.29 -4.70 -0.30
CA SER A 108 -4.70 -5.25 0.92
C SER A 108 -5.67 -6.15 1.68
N GLN A 109 -6.94 -5.76 1.81
CA GLN A 109 -7.97 -6.57 2.46
C GLN A 109 -8.24 -7.88 1.70
N SER A 110 -8.27 -7.84 0.37
CA SER A 110 -8.42 -9.03 -0.46
C SER A 110 -7.25 -10.01 -0.27
N ARG A 111 -6.00 -9.52 -0.37
CA ARG A 111 -4.80 -10.34 -0.18
C ARG A 111 -4.67 -10.92 1.23
N SER A 112 -5.04 -10.16 2.26
CA SER A 112 -5.01 -10.64 3.65
C SER A 112 -6.06 -11.70 3.90
N ARG A 113 -7.27 -11.54 3.36
CA ARG A 113 -8.34 -12.56 3.43
C ARG A 113 -7.94 -13.84 2.69
N GLN A 114 -7.36 -13.73 1.49
CA GLN A 114 -6.86 -14.88 0.73
C GLN A 114 -5.75 -15.62 1.48
N ARG A 115 -4.78 -14.90 2.05
CA ARG A 115 -3.71 -15.53 2.86
C ARG A 115 -4.25 -16.26 4.08
N LEU A 116 -5.17 -15.65 4.83
CA LEU A 116 -5.77 -16.27 6.01
C LEU A 116 -6.59 -17.52 5.63
N ARG A 117 -7.33 -17.48 4.51
CA ARG A 117 -8.08 -18.64 3.99
C ARG A 117 -7.16 -19.76 3.54
N ALA A 118 -6.11 -19.44 2.77
CA ALA A 118 -5.13 -20.43 2.31
C ALA A 118 -4.36 -21.07 3.48
N THR A 119 -4.03 -20.30 4.52
CA THR A 119 -3.37 -20.81 5.73
C THR A 119 -4.30 -21.71 6.54
N ALA A 120 -5.55 -21.30 6.76
CA ALA A 120 -6.56 -22.12 7.45
C ALA A 120 -6.88 -23.40 6.69
N CYS A 121 -6.97 -23.34 5.37
CA CYS A 121 -7.19 -24.54 4.54
C CYS A 121 -6.00 -25.50 4.57
N ARG A 122 -4.75 -24.98 4.54
CA ARG A 122 -3.55 -25.84 4.68
C ARG A 122 -3.42 -26.45 6.06
N GLN A 123 -3.72 -25.73 7.13
CA GLN A 123 -3.71 -26.24 8.49
C GLN A 123 -4.74 -27.35 8.67
N ASN A 124 -5.96 -27.15 8.16
CA ASN A 124 -7.00 -28.18 8.20
C ASN A 124 -6.60 -29.43 7.41
N LEU A 125 -5.93 -29.30 6.24
CA LEU A 125 -5.45 -30.45 5.46
C LEU A 125 -4.31 -31.21 6.15
N GLN A 126 -3.42 -30.53 6.90
CA GLN A 126 -2.34 -31.15 7.65
C GLN A 126 -2.85 -31.90 8.92
N GLU A 127 -3.85 -31.32 9.59
CA GLU A 127 -4.45 -31.93 10.80
C GLU A 127 -5.19 -33.21 10.52
N TYR A 128 -5.59 -33.48 9.25
CA TYR A 128 -6.35 -34.66 8.81
C TYR A 128 -5.53 -35.68 8.02
N GLN A 129 -4.22 -35.69 8.11
CA GLN A 129 -3.39 -36.82 7.70
C GLN A 129 -3.48 -37.93 8.75
N THR A 130 -4.68 -38.47 8.95
CA THR A 130 -4.87 -39.66 9.75
C THR A 130 -4.56 -40.92 8.91
N ASP A 131 -3.91 -41.91 9.52
CA ASP A 131 -3.53 -43.16 8.88
C ASP A 131 -4.73 -44.06 8.45
N LYS A 132 -5.96 -43.59 8.68
CA LYS A 132 -7.19 -44.34 8.36
C LYS A 132 -7.93 -43.71 7.17
N PRO A 133 -7.87 -44.32 5.99
CA PRO A 133 -8.45 -43.79 4.76
C PRO A 133 -9.98 -43.65 4.77
N PHE A 134 -10.70 -44.38 5.62
CA PHE A 134 -12.16 -44.35 5.68
C PHE A 134 -12.74 -43.20 6.50
N GLU A 135 -11.97 -42.56 7.40
CA GLU A 135 -12.43 -41.43 8.20
C GLU A 135 -12.34 -40.09 7.44
N ARG A 136 -11.72 -40.08 6.25
CA ARG A 136 -11.52 -38.90 5.43
C ARG A 136 -12.71 -38.49 4.55
N VAL A 137 -13.62 -39.42 4.26
CA VAL A 137 -14.73 -39.20 3.32
C VAL A 137 -15.74 -38.19 3.81
N PRO A 138 -16.21 -38.21 5.08
CA PRO A 138 -17.15 -37.22 5.60
C PRO A 138 -16.57 -35.82 5.65
N TYR A 139 -15.24 -35.72 5.85
CA TYR A 139 -14.56 -34.43 5.92
C TYR A 139 -14.39 -33.78 4.54
N LEU A 140 -14.03 -34.57 3.51
CA LEU A 140 -13.99 -34.08 2.13
C LEU A 140 -15.37 -33.56 1.69
N GLN A 141 -16.44 -34.26 2.06
CA GLN A 141 -17.80 -33.82 1.79
C GLN A 141 -18.10 -32.48 2.46
N ASN A 142 -17.82 -32.36 3.76
CA ASN A 142 -17.99 -31.10 4.50
C ASN A 142 -17.12 -29.94 3.96
N ALA A 143 -15.91 -30.25 3.45
CA ALA A 143 -15.03 -29.24 2.83
C ALA A 143 -15.57 -28.75 1.48
N ILE A 144 -16.14 -29.69 0.69
CA ILE A 144 -16.81 -29.39 -0.59
C ILE A 144 -18.07 -28.57 -0.33
N ASP A 145 -18.90 -28.95 0.64
CA ASP A 145 -20.14 -28.23 0.96
C ASP A 145 -19.86 -26.81 1.43
N ARG A 146 -18.83 -26.61 2.27
CA ARG A 146 -18.38 -25.26 2.68
C ARG A 146 -17.79 -24.45 1.53
N ALA A 147 -17.12 -25.08 0.59
CA ALA A 147 -16.57 -24.43 -0.59
C ALA A 147 -17.68 -23.99 -1.55
N MET A 148 -18.77 -24.76 -1.64
CA MET A 148 -19.94 -24.41 -2.45
C MET A 148 -20.78 -23.29 -1.82
N GLU A 149 -20.78 -23.13 -0.49
CA GLU A 149 -21.46 -22.05 0.21
C GLU A 149 -20.72 -20.69 0.13
N ALA A 150 -19.45 -20.65 -0.25
CA ALA A 150 -18.65 -19.45 -0.35
C ALA A 150 -18.00 -19.28 -1.75
N PRO A 151 -18.76 -18.89 -2.77
CA PRO A 151 -18.29 -18.84 -4.16
C PRO A 151 -17.43 -17.60 -4.42
N GLU A 152 -16.18 -17.57 -3.96
CA GLU A 152 -15.28 -16.44 -4.29
C GLU A 152 -14.15 -16.79 -5.27
N ASP A 153 -13.82 -18.06 -5.47
CA ASP A 153 -12.92 -18.49 -6.55
C ASP A 153 -13.07 -20.00 -6.86
N PRO A 154 -13.91 -20.37 -7.83
CA PRO A 154 -14.19 -21.79 -8.13
C PRO A 154 -12.97 -22.54 -8.69
N GLU A 155 -12.01 -21.85 -9.35
CA GLU A 155 -10.83 -22.51 -9.93
C GLU A 155 -9.83 -22.92 -8.85
N GLU A 156 -9.60 -22.09 -7.84
CA GLU A 156 -8.69 -22.40 -6.72
C GLU A 156 -9.22 -23.55 -5.86
N ILE A 157 -10.54 -23.63 -5.72
CA ILE A 157 -11.22 -24.73 -5.02
C ILE A 157 -11.10 -26.03 -5.80
N LEU A 158 -11.25 -25.98 -7.12
CA LEU A 158 -11.10 -27.13 -8.01
C LEU A 158 -9.67 -27.68 -7.97
N ASP A 159 -8.66 -26.84 -7.98
CA ASP A 159 -7.25 -27.22 -7.86
C ASP A 159 -6.94 -27.89 -6.51
N LEU A 160 -7.49 -27.39 -5.41
CA LEU A 160 -7.34 -27.99 -4.08
C LEU A 160 -8.02 -29.35 -3.99
N ILE A 161 -9.19 -29.50 -4.61
CA ILE A 161 -9.90 -30.80 -4.69
C ILE A 161 -9.10 -31.78 -5.53
N LEU A 162 -8.59 -31.39 -6.70
CA LEU A 162 -7.77 -32.21 -7.57
C LEU A 162 -6.45 -32.64 -6.91
N GLN A 163 -5.79 -31.75 -6.17
CA GLN A 163 -4.61 -32.06 -5.38
C GLN A 163 -4.92 -33.08 -4.27
N ALA A 164 -6.04 -32.93 -3.56
CA ALA A 164 -6.47 -33.87 -2.53
C ALA A 164 -6.82 -35.24 -3.10
N ILE A 165 -7.44 -35.27 -4.28
CA ILE A 165 -7.74 -36.52 -5.02
C ILE A 165 -6.44 -37.17 -5.51
N SER A 166 -5.52 -36.42 -6.11
CA SER A 166 -4.24 -36.94 -6.62
C SER A 166 -3.38 -37.54 -5.52
N ALA A 167 -3.30 -36.88 -4.35
CA ALA A 167 -2.59 -37.38 -3.18
C ALA A 167 -3.18 -38.71 -2.67
N ARG A 168 -4.47 -38.92 -2.85
CA ARG A 168 -5.15 -40.17 -2.47
C ARG A 168 -4.84 -41.33 -3.44
N TYR A 169 -4.78 -41.06 -4.75
CA TYR A 169 -4.47 -42.09 -5.74
C TYR A 169 -2.99 -42.51 -5.74
N ALA A 170 -2.08 -41.58 -5.35
CA ALA A 170 -0.67 -41.92 -5.19
C ALA A 170 -0.37 -42.87 -4.01
N CYS A 171 -1.29 -43.01 -3.07
CA CYS A 171 -1.16 -43.93 -1.91
C CYS A 171 -1.87 -45.29 -2.08
N CYS A 172 -2.53 -45.55 -3.22
CA CYS A 172 -3.07 -46.89 -3.50
C CYS A 172 -1.99 -47.73 -4.18
N PRO A 173 -1.42 -48.74 -3.51
CA PRO A 173 -0.60 -49.74 -4.20
C PRO A 173 -1.48 -50.42 -5.26
N THR A 174 -1.01 -50.43 -6.50
CA THR A 174 -1.57 -51.19 -7.58
C THR A 174 -1.72 -52.65 -7.12
N LEU A 175 -2.96 -53.09 -6.97
CA LEU A 175 -3.25 -54.54 -6.87
C LEU A 175 -2.89 -55.15 -8.22
N GLU A 176 -1.73 -55.84 -8.27
CA GLU A 176 -1.46 -56.87 -9.27
C GLU A 176 -2.27 -58.14 -8.97
#